data_ac7249481b882c6d1e359b25c9e687e7
#
_entry.id   ac7249481b882c6d1e359b25c9e687e7
#
_cell.length_a   1.000
_cell.length_b   1.000
_cell.length_c   1.000
_cell.angle_alpha   90.00
_cell.angle_beta   90.00
_cell.angle_gamma   90.00
#
_symmetry.space_group_name_H-M   'P 1'
#
loop_
_entity.id
_entity.type
_entity.pdbx_description
1 polymer ?
#
loop_
_entity_poly.entity_id
_entity_poly.type
_entity_poly.pdbx_seq_one_letter_code
_entity_poly.pdbx_strand_id
1 'polypeptide(L)'
;MVQLSRRERKEQYFKKFSKILHNYDRCFVVCADNVRSKQMQQIRGALRGSAEIVFGKNTQMKKVINNQLVRDSRLEKLLPLLKENVGLVFTVRDLGEVRRALESNRLEAPAKAGTVAPCDVTIPALNTGLGPEKTSFFQALNIQTKITRGTIEILNDVPLIKKGQKVGQSEAVLLKMLKINPFDYGLQIRQVFDQGSVYGPEVLDITPEQILEKFNRAATNVTAFGLGLGYPTFTNIGYIVANGFKDLLAISVATDYTFKESEQIKEYLADPSKFASAIATAPVASEEAKPTDKGAAPAETKAPEPEKEESESEGDMGFSLFD
;
A
#
# COMPACT_ATOMS: atom_id res chain seq x y z
N MET A 1 2.52 40.33 -18.77
CA MET A 1 2.76 39.81 -17.40
C MET A 1 4.02 40.41 -16.83
N VAL A 2 3.95 41.18 -15.73
CA VAL A 2 5.13 41.76 -15.08
C VAL A 2 5.99 40.65 -14.50
N GLN A 3 7.23 40.52 -14.95
CA GLN A 3 8.16 39.55 -14.38
C GLN A 3 8.57 40.01 -12.98
N LEU A 4 8.05 39.30 -11.98
CA LEU A 4 8.38 39.50 -10.58
C LEU A 4 9.90 39.31 -10.34
N SER A 5 10.48 40.19 -9.53
CA SER A 5 11.87 40.10 -9.12
C SER A 5 12.15 38.80 -8.33
N ARG A 6 13.41 38.34 -8.27
CA ARG A 6 13.78 37.15 -7.49
C ARG A 6 13.45 37.28 -6.00
N ARG A 7 13.46 38.49 -5.47
CA ARG A 7 13.14 38.80 -4.08
C ARG A 7 11.63 38.65 -3.84
N GLU A 8 10.80 39.24 -4.68
CA GLU A 8 9.35 39.16 -4.61
C GLU A 8 8.82 37.72 -4.72
N ARG A 9 9.41 36.91 -5.63
CA ARG A 9 9.06 35.49 -5.75
C ARG A 9 9.34 34.71 -4.46
N LYS A 10 10.45 35.02 -3.78
CA LYS A 10 10.78 34.39 -2.48
C LYS A 10 9.80 34.81 -1.39
N GLU A 11 9.43 36.10 -1.34
CA GLU A 11 8.49 36.63 -0.36
C GLU A 11 7.09 36.04 -0.56
N GLN A 12 6.65 35.93 -1.82
CA GLN A 12 5.39 35.23 -2.14
C GLN A 12 5.39 33.76 -1.72
N TYR A 13 6.50 33.06 -2.00
CA TYR A 13 6.68 31.67 -1.55
C TYR A 13 6.62 31.55 -0.03
N PHE A 14 7.30 32.43 0.70
CA PHE A 14 7.28 32.43 2.16
C PHE A 14 5.88 32.67 2.73
N LYS A 15 5.18 33.68 2.17
CA LYS A 15 3.80 33.98 2.58
C LYS A 15 2.86 32.79 2.31
N LYS A 16 2.99 32.18 1.13
CA LYS A 16 2.17 31.01 0.77
C LYS A 16 2.48 29.83 1.69
N PHE A 17 3.74 29.51 1.88
CA PHE A 17 4.13 28.34 2.68
C PHE A 17 3.77 28.53 4.17
N SER A 18 3.93 29.74 4.72
CA SER A 18 3.49 30.05 6.09
C SER A 18 1.98 29.89 6.28
N LYS A 19 1.19 30.28 5.28
CA LYS A 19 -0.28 30.08 5.32
C LYS A 19 -0.64 28.60 5.32
N ILE A 20 0.04 27.79 4.49
CA ILE A 20 -0.19 26.35 4.41
C ILE A 20 0.17 25.68 5.74
N LEU A 21 1.33 26.00 6.31
CA LEU A 21 1.74 25.47 7.61
C LEU A 21 0.77 25.80 8.75
N HIS A 22 0.06 26.93 8.64
CA HIS A 22 -0.94 27.30 9.64
C HIS A 22 -2.29 26.60 9.45
N ASN A 23 -2.63 26.26 8.22
CA ASN A 23 -3.93 25.66 7.88
C ASN A 23 -3.95 24.13 7.96
N TYR A 24 -2.80 23.50 7.95
CA TYR A 24 -2.69 22.04 7.86
C TYR A 24 -1.79 21.48 8.95
N ASP A 25 -2.33 20.58 9.76
CA ASP A 25 -1.59 19.91 10.86
C ASP A 25 -0.92 18.61 10.42
N ARG A 26 -1.28 18.10 9.23
CA ARG A 26 -0.82 16.82 8.69
C ARG A 26 -0.08 17.01 7.39
N CYS A 27 1.06 16.36 7.25
CA CYS A 27 1.78 16.38 5.99
C CYS A 27 2.57 15.09 5.73
N PHE A 28 2.73 14.78 4.43
CA PHE A 28 3.65 13.76 3.98
C PHE A 28 4.96 14.40 3.55
N VAL A 29 6.05 13.77 3.94
CA VAL A 29 7.39 14.05 3.44
C VAL A 29 7.62 13.11 2.26
N VAL A 30 7.61 13.65 1.04
CA VAL A 30 7.70 12.87 -0.19
C VAL A 30 9.01 13.13 -0.91
N CYS A 31 9.58 12.08 -1.48
CA CYS A 31 10.73 12.15 -2.37
C CYS A 31 10.26 12.23 -3.82
N ALA A 32 10.83 13.15 -4.61
CA ALA A 32 10.47 13.38 -6.01
C ALA A 32 11.59 13.00 -6.98
N ASP A 33 12.23 11.84 -6.73
CA ASP A 33 13.31 11.37 -7.59
C ASP A 33 12.76 10.85 -8.91
N ASN A 34 13.36 11.32 -10.01
CA ASN A 34 13.01 10.96 -11.38
C ASN A 34 11.57 11.31 -11.84
N VAL A 35 10.82 12.10 -11.07
CA VAL A 35 9.48 12.55 -11.45
C VAL A 35 9.55 13.67 -12.47
N ARG A 36 8.82 13.53 -13.60
CA ARG A 36 8.76 14.53 -14.67
C ARG A 36 7.70 15.61 -14.38
N SER A 37 7.86 16.79 -15.01
CA SER A 37 6.94 17.92 -14.83
C SER A 37 5.48 17.59 -15.20
N LYS A 38 5.25 16.84 -16.26
CA LYS A 38 3.90 16.40 -16.68
C LYS A 38 3.24 15.54 -15.59
N GLN A 39 3.97 14.58 -15.04
CA GLN A 39 3.51 13.72 -13.96
C GLN A 39 3.20 14.53 -12.70
N MET A 40 4.08 15.48 -12.35
CA MET A 40 3.86 16.39 -11.23
C MET A 40 2.59 17.24 -11.39
N GLN A 41 2.26 17.68 -12.61
CA GLN A 41 1.01 18.38 -12.88
C GLN A 41 -0.21 17.45 -12.76
N GLN A 42 -0.11 16.20 -13.21
CA GLN A 42 -1.16 15.20 -13.06
C GLN A 42 -1.44 14.91 -11.58
N ILE A 43 -0.39 14.69 -10.78
CA ILE A 43 -0.51 14.49 -9.33
C ILE A 43 -1.15 15.69 -8.65
N ARG A 44 -0.75 16.91 -9.01
CA ARG A 44 -1.39 18.13 -8.50
C ARG A 44 -2.85 18.25 -8.91
N GLY A 45 -3.19 17.82 -10.13
CA GLY A 45 -4.57 17.76 -10.61
C GLY A 45 -5.42 16.78 -9.82
N ALA A 46 -4.91 15.57 -9.59
CA ALA A 46 -5.59 14.51 -8.84
C ALA A 46 -5.79 14.87 -7.35
N LEU A 47 -4.84 15.59 -6.76
CA LEU A 47 -4.90 16.01 -5.35
C LEU A 47 -5.58 17.38 -5.14
N ARG A 48 -6.05 18.01 -6.20
CA ARG A 48 -6.68 19.32 -6.09
C ARG A 48 -7.96 19.26 -5.25
N GLY A 49 -8.00 20.08 -4.20
CA GLY A 49 -9.11 20.09 -3.23
C GLY A 49 -8.99 19.10 -2.08
N SER A 50 -8.05 18.15 -2.13
CA SER A 50 -7.77 17.19 -1.05
C SER A 50 -6.44 17.45 -0.36
N ALA A 51 -5.43 17.87 -1.11
CA ALA A 51 -4.11 18.14 -0.57
C ALA A 51 -3.39 19.25 -1.34
N GLU A 52 -2.48 19.95 -0.67
CA GLU A 52 -1.61 20.94 -1.28
C GLU A 52 -0.15 20.46 -1.31
N ILE A 53 0.46 20.50 -2.49
CA ILE A 53 1.83 20.08 -2.69
C ILE A 53 2.77 21.28 -2.70
N VAL A 54 3.76 21.28 -1.83
CA VAL A 54 4.78 22.32 -1.72
C VAL A 54 6.15 21.74 -2.04
N PHE A 55 6.75 22.25 -3.09
CA PHE A 55 8.15 22.00 -3.43
C PHE A 55 8.95 23.29 -3.36
N GLY A 56 10.17 23.19 -2.90
CA GLY A 56 11.06 24.35 -2.81
C GLY A 56 12.50 23.95 -2.49
N LYS A 57 13.36 24.96 -2.41
CA LYS A 57 14.73 24.70 -1.91
C LYS A 57 14.68 24.37 -0.43
N ASN A 58 15.34 23.31 -0.02
CA ASN A 58 15.37 22.86 1.37
C ASN A 58 15.75 23.97 2.35
N THR A 59 16.72 24.81 1.98
CA THR A 59 17.14 25.97 2.78
C THR A 59 16.02 27.01 2.98
N GLN A 60 15.14 27.19 1.97
CA GLN A 60 14.00 28.10 2.09
C GLN A 60 12.91 27.50 2.96
N MET A 61 12.60 26.21 2.76
CA MET A 61 11.64 25.48 3.58
C MET A 61 12.06 25.47 5.05
N LYS A 62 13.32 25.14 5.34
CA LYS A 62 13.88 25.19 6.69
C LYS A 62 13.75 26.57 7.33
N LYS A 63 14.05 27.65 6.57
CA LYS A 63 13.93 29.02 7.08
C LYS A 63 12.49 29.39 7.45
N VAL A 64 11.50 28.97 6.65
CA VAL A 64 10.07 29.23 6.96
C VAL A 64 9.65 28.45 8.20
N ILE A 65 10.03 27.17 8.29
CA ILE A 65 9.72 26.32 9.45
C ILE A 65 10.36 26.90 10.71
N ASN A 66 11.63 27.29 10.66
CA ASN A 66 12.31 27.93 11.82
C ASN A 66 11.60 29.20 12.29
N ASN A 67 11.09 30.02 11.36
CA ASN A 67 10.32 31.20 11.71
C ASN A 67 8.97 30.86 12.37
N GLN A 68 8.40 29.69 12.06
CA GLN A 68 7.15 29.23 12.67
C GLN A 68 7.36 28.46 13.98
N LEU A 69 8.57 27.96 14.28
CA LEU A 69 8.89 27.28 15.55
C LEU A 69 8.56 28.13 16.79
N VAL A 70 8.63 29.45 16.66
CA VAL A 70 8.25 30.37 17.75
C VAL A 70 6.77 30.23 18.13
N ARG A 71 5.93 29.79 17.17
CA ARG A 71 4.49 29.58 17.38
C ARG A 71 4.17 28.12 17.67
N ASP A 72 4.78 27.20 16.89
CA ASP A 72 4.51 25.76 16.94
C ASP A 72 5.82 24.95 17.05
N SER A 73 6.19 24.59 18.27
CA SER A 73 7.40 23.78 18.54
C SER A 73 7.32 22.37 17.92
N ARG A 74 6.12 21.89 17.57
CA ARG A 74 5.91 20.57 16.95
C ARG A 74 6.63 20.41 15.62
N LEU A 75 6.81 21.52 14.88
CA LEU A 75 7.44 21.54 13.56
C LEU A 75 8.95 21.26 13.59
N GLU A 76 9.60 21.26 14.76
CA GLU A 76 11.04 20.99 14.91
C GLU A 76 11.41 19.63 14.30
N LYS A 77 10.55 18.61 14.49
CA LYS A 77 10.76 17.26 13.97
C LYS A 77 10.76 17.17 12.45
N LEU A 78 10.25 18.18 11.73
CA LEU A 78 10.32 18.24 10.27
C LEU A 78 11.69 18.69 9.74
N LEU A 79 12.48 19.43 10.52
CA LEU A 79 13.76 19.98 10.08
C LEU A 79 14.79 18.93 9.64
N PRO A 80 15.00 17.83 10.40
CA PRO A 80 15.94 16.79 10.01
C PRO A 80 15.52 16.02 8.75
N LEU A 81 14.21 16.01 8.42
CA LEU A 81 13.64 15.27 7.30
C LEU A 81 13.85 15.97 5.95
N LEU A 82 14.06 17.28 5.98
CA LEU A 82 14.27 18.08 4.77
C LEU A 82 15.71 17.94 4.25
N LYS A 83 16.03 16.73 3.75
CA LYS A 83 17.30 16.41 3.10
C LYS A 83 17.03 15.89 1.70
N GLU A 84 17.98 16.08 0.78
CA GLU A 84 17.89 15.62 -0.61
C GLU A 84 16.73 16.25 -1.39
N ASN A 85 16.09 15.50 -2.29
CA ASN A 85 15.04 15.98 -3.19
C ASN A 85 13.65 15.75 -2.57
N VAL A 86 13.32 16.54 -1.56
CA VAL A 86 12.10 16.36 -0.76
C VAL A 86 11.07 17.45 -1.04
N GLY A 87 9.80 17.04 -1.07
CA GLY A 87 8.63 17.90 -1.05
C GLY A 87 7.71 17.60 0.13
N LEU A 88 6.79 18.50 0.39
CA LEU A 88 5.77 18.36 1.43
C LEU A 88 4.39 18.34 0.78
N VAL A 89 3.57 17.37 1.16
CA VAL A 89 2.17 17.26 0.74
C VAL A 89 1.31 17.43 1.97
N PHE A 90 0.61 18.55 2.05
CA PHE A 90 -0.26 18.90 3.17
C PHE A 90 -1.69 18.47 2.90
N THR A 91 -2.37 17.89 3.89
CA THR A 91 -3.75 17.44 3.76
C THR A 91 -4.56 17.65 5.03
N VAL A 92 -5.88 17.84 4.84
CA VAL A 92 -6.89 17.80 5.91
C VAL A 92 -7.62 16.44 5.91
N ARG A 93 -7.62 15.78 4.71
CA ARG A 93 -8.30 14.50 4.56
C ARG A 93 -7.54 13.35 5.22
N ASP A 94 -8.16 12.18 5.21
CA ASP A 94 -7.53 10.97 5.69
C ASP A 94 -6.21 10.66 4.96
N LEU A 95 -5.20 10.31 5.76
CA LEU A 95 -3.85 10.03 5.25
C LEU A 95 -3.84 8.81 4.32
N GLY A 96 -4.69 7.81 4.60
CA GLY A 96 -4.79 6.60 3.78
C GLY A 96 -5.31 6.89 2.35
N GLU A 97 -6.30 7.77 2.21
CA GLU A 97 -6.84 8.18 0.90
C GLU A 97 -5.80 8.94 0.06
N VAL A 98 -5.12 9.91 0.69
CA VAL A 98 -4.09 10.70 0.01
C VAL A 98 -2.91 9.84 -0.41
N ARG A 99 -2.51 8.88 0.41
CA ARG A 99 -1.48 7.91 0.07
C ARG A 99 -1.85 7.09 -1.16
N ARG A 100 -3.05 6.50 -1.20
CA ARG A 100 -3.54 5.75 -2.36
C ARG A 100 -3.56 6.61 -3.62
N ALA A 101 -3.97 7.87 -3.51
CA ALA A 101 -3.96 8.80 -4.64
C ALA A 101 -2.53 9.12 -5.11
N LEU A 102 -1.54 9.20 -4.23
CA LEU A 102 -0.13 9.39 -4.59
C LEU A 102 0.45 8.15 -5.27
N GLU A 103 0.13 6.96 -4.76
CA GLU A 103 0.63 5.68 -5.27
C GLU A 103 -0.01 5.31 -6.61
N SER A 104 -1.28 5.62 -6.83
CA SER A 104 -1.97 5.37 -8.11
C SER A 104 -1.43 6.21 -9.28
N ASN A 105 -0.76 7.33 -8.99
CA ASN A 105 -0.17 8.20 -10.00
C ASN A 105 1.29 7.86 -10.34
N ARG A 106 1.71 6.61 -10.17
CA ARG A 106 2.99 6.13 -10.69
C ARG A 106 2.91 5.96 -12.19
N LEU A 107 3.94 6.36 -12.89
CA LEU A 107 4.05 6.21 -14.34
C LEU A 107 5.28 5.39 -14.68
N GLU A 108 5.07 4.47 -15.59
CA GLU A 108 6.16 3.71 -16.19
C GLU A 108 7.12 4.64 -16.92
N ALA A 109 8.39 4.43 -16.74
CA ALA A 109 9.42 5.20 -17.41
C ALA A 109 10.56 4.31 -17.92
N PRO A 110 11.15 4.68 -19.06
CA PRO A 110 12.31 3.99 -19.59
C PRO A 110 13.50 4.14 -18.64
N ALA A 111 14.30 3.09 -18.54
CA ALA A 111 15.56 3.13 -17.83
C ALA A 111 16.50 4.18 -18.47
N LYS A 112 17.11 5.02 -17.63
CA LYS A 112 18.12 5.99 -18.04
C LYS A 112 19.49 5.52 -17.58
N ALA A 113 20.49 5.65 -18.44
CA ALA A 113 21.89 5.37 -18.09
C ALA A 113 22.33 6.19 -16.87
N GLY A 114 23.02 5.56 -15.95
CA GLY A 114 23.53 6.19 -14.72
C GLY A 114 22.54 6.29 -13.55
N THR A 115 21.25 5.93 -13.72
CA THR A 115 20.29 5.85 -12.62
C THR A 115 20.45 4.53 -11.86
N VAL A 116 20.13 4.55 -10.57
CA VAL A 116 20.10 3.32 -9.76
C VAL A 116 18.76 2.62 -10.00
N ALA A 117 18.80 1.32 -10.25
CA ALA A 117 17.61 0.51 -10.50
C ALA A 117 16.80 0.30 -9.21
N PRO A 118 15.51 0.65 -9.19
CA PRO A 118 14.63 0.43 -8.04
C PRO A 118 14.16 -1.04 -7.91
N CYS A 119 14.16 -1.80 -8.99
CA CYS A 119 13.74 -3.19 -9.07
C CYS A 119 14.66 -4.01 -9.95
N ASP A 120 14.55 -5.34 -9.86
CA ASP A 120 15.21 -6.26 -10.75
C ASP A 120 14.54 -6.22 -12.13
N VAL A 121 15.33 -6.23 -13.19
CA VAL A 121 14.85 -6.22 -14.57
C VAL A 121 15.33 -7.47 -15.28
N THR A 122 14.40 -8.37 -15.59
CA THR A 122 14.60 -9.55 -16.41
C THR A 122 13.91 -9.35 -17.76
N ILE A 123 14.59 -9.72 -18.83
CA ILE A 123 14.00 -9.76 -20.17
C ILE A 123 13.56 -11.19 -20.44
N PRO A 124 12.26 -11.43 -20.65
CA PRO A 124 11.77 -12.77 -20.99
C PRO A 124 12.19 -13.18 -22.41
N ALA A 125 12.20 -14.46 -22.66
CA ALA A 125 12.37 -15.01 -23.99
C ALA A 125 11.24 -14.53 -24.90
N LEU A 126 11.57 -13.68 -25.87
CA LEU A 126 10.58 -13.10 -26.80
C LEU A 126 11.20 -12.79 -28.15
N ASN A 127 10.35 -12.75 -29.18
CA ASN A 127 10.76 -12.21 -30.49
C ASN A 127 10.76 -10.69 -30.42
N THR A 128 11.94 -10.08 -30.66
CA THR A 128 12.13 -8.66 -30.52
C THR A 128 11.59 -7.82 -31.66
N GLY A 129 11.31 -8.44 -32.82
CA GLY A 129 10.92 -7.74 -34.05
C GLY A 129 12.01 -6.83 -34.63
N LEU A 130 13.25 -6.91 -34.10
CA LEU A 130 14.38 -6.14 -34.58
C LEU A 130 15.12 -6.86 -35.70
N GLY A 131 15.63 -6.08 -36.68
CA GLY A 131 16.42 -6.63 -37.75
C GLY A 131 17.79 -7.16 -37.30
N PRO A 132 18.41 -8.07 -38.09
CA PRO A 132 19.66 -8.76 -37.74
C PRO A 132 20.86 -7.79 -37.55
N GLU A 133 20.78 -6.57 -38.06
CA GLU A 133 21.83 -5.55 -37.92
C GLU A 133 22.14 -5.19 -36.47
N LYS A 134 21.19 -5.44 -35.55
CA LYS A 134 21.30 -5.06 -34.13
C LYS A 134 21.80 -6.20 -33.23
N THR A 135 22.25 -7.32 -33.78
CA THR A 135 22.78 -8.45 -32.99
C THR A 135 23.98 -8.09 -32.16
N SER A 136 24.80 -7.12 -32.60
CA SER A 136 25.97 -6.65 -31.87
C SER A 136 25.65 -6.12 -30.46
N PHE A 137 24.48 -5.48 -30.28
CA PHE A 137 24.03 -5.00 -28.97
C PHE A 137 23.72 -6.14 -28.00
N PHE A 138 23.11 -7.21 -28.49
CA PHE A 138 22.79 -8.38 -27.69
C PHE A 138 24.05 -9.17 -27.30
N GLN A 139 25.00 -9.27 -28.24
CA GLN A 139 26.31 -9.91 -27.98
C GLN A 139 27.13 -9.12 -26.93
N ALA A 140 27.12 -7.78 -26.99
CA ALA A 140 27.79 -6.94 -26.00
C ALA A 140 27.27 -7.13 -24.57
N LEU A 141 26.05 -7.62 -24.42
CA LEU A 141 25.38 -7.91 -23.13
C LEU A 141 25.36 -9.42 -22.81
N ASN A 142 26.07 -10.26 -23.58
CA ASN A 142 26.09 -11.72 -23.46
C ASN A 142 24.71 -12.37 -23.52
N ILE A 143 23.77 -11.78 -24.29
CA ILE A 143 22.43 -12.31 -24.48
C ILE A 143 22.44 -13.30 -25.64
N GLN A 144 22.01 -14.53 -25.37
CA GLN A 144 21.89 -15.56 -26.40
C GLN A 144 20.67 -15.27 -27.29
N THR A 145 20.91 -15.06 -28.58
CA THR A 145 19.89 -14.75 -29.56
C THR A 145 19.97 -15.66 -30.76
N LYS A 146 18.81 -15.96 -31.38
CA LYS A 146 18.66 -16.67 -32.64
C LYS A 146 17.99 -15.76 -33.67
N ILE A 147 18.40 -15.85 -34.91
CA ILE A 147 17.72 -15.15 -36.00
C ILE A 147 16.69 -16.08 -36.61
N THR A 148 15.40 -15.71 -36.45
CA THR A 148 14.27 -16.47 -36.99
C THR A 148 13.44 -15.55 -37.88
N ARG A 149 13.23 -15.91 -39.12
CA ARG A 149 12.45 -15.15 -40.12
C ARG A 149 12.91 -13.69 -40.29
N GLY A 150 14.20 -13.42 -40.22
CA GLY A 150 14.74 -12.06 -40.34
C GLY A 150 14.60 -11.17 -39.10
N THR A 151 14.14 -11.73 -37.99
CA THR A 151 14.04 -11.04 -36.70
C THR A 151 14.89 -11.72 -35.65
N ILE A 152 15.33 -10.93 -34.65
CA ILE A 152 16.11 -11.43 -33.51
C ILE A 152 15.15 -11.97 -32.46
N GLU A 153 15.36 -13.21 -32.03
CA GLU A 153 14.63 -13.86 -30.96
C GLU A 153 15.56 -14.16 -29.79
N ILE A 154 15.13 -13.86 -28.58
CA ILE A 154 15.84 -14.15 -27.34
C ILE A 154 15.43 -15.53 -26.88
N LEU A 155 16.41 -16.42 -26.63
CA LEU A 155 16.14 -17.82 -26.31
C LEU A 155 15.79 -18.04 -24.85
N ASN A 156 16.46 -17.37 -23.94
CA ASN A 156 16.34 -17.59 -22.50
C ASN A 156 16.01 -16.26 -21.79
N ASP A 157 15.40 -16.37 -20.61
CA ASP A 157 15.20 -15.23 -19.73
C ASP A 157 16.56 -14.74 -19.21
N VAL A 158 16.86 -13.46 -19.44
CA VAL A 158 18.14 -12.86 -19.05
C VAL A 158 17.92 -11.82 -17.97
N PRO A 159 18.51 -11.99 -16.77
CA PRO A 159 18.55 -10.94 -15.76
C PRO A 159 19.51 -9.84 -16.24
N LEU A 160 18.97 -8.68 -16.62
CA LEU A 160 19.75 -7.58 -17.18
C LEU A 160 20.32 -6.67 -16.10
N ILE A 161 19.49 -6.30 -15.12
CA ILE A 161 19.83 -5.31 -14.08
C ILE A 161 19.33 -5.81 -12.74
N LYS A 162 20.17 -5.74 -11.70
CA LYS A 162 19.79 -6.06 -10.32
C LYS A 162 19.40 -4.79 -9.55
N LYS A 163 18.50 -4.92 -8.60
CA LYS A 163 18.11 -3.83 -7.70
C LYS A 163 19.33 -3.20 -7.02
N GLY A 164 19.42 -1.87 -7.05
CA GLY A 164 20.53 -1.13 -6.49
C GLY A 164 21.74 -0.97 -7.41
N GLN A 165 21.78 -1.61 -8.58
CA GLN A 165 22.84 -1.45 -9.57
C GLN A 165 22.60 -0.18 -10.40
N LYS A 166 23.69 0.47 -10.83
CA LYS A 166 23.60 1.58 -11.80
C LYS A 166 23.35 1.03 -13.19
N VAL A 167 22.34 1.56 -13.85
CA VAL A 167 22.00 1.20 -15.23
C VAL A 167 23.11 1.60 -16.19
N GLY A 168 23.63 0.64 -16.94
CA GLY A 168 24.62 0.86 -17.99
C GLY A 168 24.01 1.53 -19.23
N GLN A 169 24.89 2.07 -20.08
CA GLN A 169 24.47 2.72 -21.32
C GLN A 169 23.86 1.72 -22.31
N SER A 170 24.49 0.55 -22.46
CA SER A 170 24.02 -0.53 -23.35
C SER A 170 22.69 -1.10 -22.90
N GLU A 171 22.52 -1.30 -21.59
CA GLU A 171 21.27 -1.78 -20.99
C GLU A 171 20.10 -0.82 -21.23
N ALA A 172 20.33 0.49 -21.02
CA ALA A 172 19.32 1.52 -21.26
C ALA A 172 18.89 1.59 -22.73
N VAL A 173 19.85 1.45 -23.66
CA VAL A 173 19.57 1.46 -25.10
C VAL A 173 18.81 0.21 -25.50
N LEU A 174 19.17 -0.97 -24.99
CA LEU A 174 18.47 -2.21 -25.25
C LEU A 174 17.02 -2.15 -24.79
N LEU A 175 16.76 -1.75 -23.54
CA LEU A 175 15.41 -1.59 -23.00
C LEU A 175 14.56 -0.60 -23.80
N LYS A 176 15.18 0.49 -24.26
CA LYS A 176 14.51 1.47 -25.12
C LYS A 176 14.17 0.88 -26.51
N MET A 177 15.05 0.05 -27.09
CA MET A 177 14.78 -0.64 -28.37
C MET A 177 13.65 -1.65 -28.25
N LEU A 178 13.59 -2.38 -27.13
CA LEU A 178 12.51 -3.33 -26.83
C LEU A 178 11.20 -2.65 -26.38
N LYS A 179 11.21 -1.32 -26.22
CA LYS A 179 10.07 -0.52 -25.69
C LYS A 179 9.61 -0.97 -24.31
N ILE A 180 10.49 -1.57 -23.52
CA ILE A 180 10.21 -2.00 -22.16
C ILE A 180 10.51 -0.84 -21.21
N ASN A 181 9.50 -0.47 -20.41
CA ASN A 181 9.64 0.52 -19.37
C ASN A 181 9.63 -0.20 -18.00
N PRO A 182 10.79 -0.60 -17.49
CA PRO A 182 10.84 -1.46 -16.31
C PRO A 182 10.65 -0.71 -15.00
N PHE A 183 10.75 0.62 -15.00
CA PHE A 183 10.74 1.42 -13.79
C PHE A 183 9.48 2.24 -13.65
N ASP A 184 8.86 2.15 -12.47
CA ASP A 184 7.75 3.00 -12.08
C ASP A 184 8.27 4.15 -11.22
N TYR A 185 8.15 5.36 -11.74
CA TYR A 185 8.50 6.55 -10.98
C TYR A 185 7.24 7.28 -10.52
N GLY A 186 7.26 7.65 -9.25
CA GLY A 186 6.19 8.41 -8.60
C GLY A 186 6.74 9.15 -7.38
N LEU A 187 5.86 9.88 -6.70
CA LEU A 187 6.20 10.43 -5.41
C LEU A 187 6.28 9.30 -4.38
N GLN A 188 7.45 9.12 -3.80
CA GLN A 188 7.67 8.13 -2.75
C GLN A 188 7.49 8.81 -1.39
N ILE A 189 6.61 8.27 -0.55
CA ILE A 189 6.42 8.75 0.80
C ILE A 189 7.57 8.22 1.66
N ARG A 190 8.35 9.12 2.23
CA ARG A 190 9.42 8.74 3.17
C ARG A 190 8.92 8.67 4.60
N GLN A 191 8.20 9.70 5.01
CA GLN A 191 7.67 9.81 6.36
C GLN A 191 6.35 10.60 6.37
N VAL A 192 5.61 10.39 7.42
CA VAL A 192 4.35 11.08 7.69
C VAL A 192 4.52 11.91 8.95
N PHE A 193 4.09 13.15 8.87
CA PHE A 193 4.01 14.05 10.02
C PHE A 193 2.54 14.28 10.36
N ASP A 194 2.14 13.94 11.57
CA ASP A 194 0.79 14.14 12.07
C ASP A 194 0.84 14.76 13.47
N GLN A 195 0.37 15.98 13.60
CA GLN A 195 0.23 16.73 14.85
C GLN A 195 1.49 16.71 15.75
N GLY A 196 2.68 16.74 15.15
CA GLY A 196 3.96 16.70 15.88
C GLY A 196 4.55 15.30 16.08
N SER A 197 3.89 14.26 15.62
CA SER A 197 4.45 12.91 15.55
C SER A 197 4.98 12.63 14.14
N VAL A 198 6.12 11.93 14.07
CA VAL A 198 6.73 11.52 12.81
C VAL A 198 6.82 9.99 12.79
N TYR A 199 6.29 9.37 11.76
CA TYR A 199 6.33 7.91 11.60
C TYR A 199 6.48 7.52 10.14
N GLY A 200 6.84 6.25 9.92
CA GLY A 200 6.98 5.69 8.56
C GLY A 200 5.63 5.46 7.89
N PRO A 201 5.60 5.37 6.56
CA PRO A 201 4.37 5.09 5.81
C PRO A 201 3.76 3.72 6.12
N GLU A 202 4.55 2.78 6.66
CA GLU A 202 4.11 1.42 7.04
C GLU A 202 3.01 1.43 8.10
N VAL A 203 3.01 2.46 8.96
CA VAL A 203 2.00 2.60 10.03
C VAL A 203 0.59 2.79 9.45
N LEU A 204 0.48 3.38 8.25
CA LEU A 204 -0.80 3.58 7.57
C LEU A 204 -1.39 2.27 6.99
N ASP A 205 -0.60 1.21 6.89
CA ASP A 205 -1.03 -0.10 6.40
C ASP A 205 -1.59 -0.99 7.51
N ILE A 206 -1.47 -0.55 8.77
CA ILE A 206 -1.94 -1.32 9.92
C ILE A 206 -3.45 -1.35 9.92
N THR A 207 -4.02 -2.53 9.67
CA THR A 207 -5.46 -2.75 9.75
C THR A 207 -5.90 -3.04 11.20
N PRO A 208 -7.17 -2.73 11.56
CA PRO A 208 -7.71 -3.09 12.87
C PRO A 208 -7.59 -4.59 13.18
N GLU A 209 -7.71 -5.43 12.15
CA GLU A 209 -7.56 -6.88 12.25
C GLU A 209 -6.15 -7.29 12.71
N GLN A 210 -5.12 -6.68 12.15
CA GLN A 210 -3.72 -6.92 12.56
C GLN A 210 -3.46 -6.49 14.01
N ILE A 211 -4.12 -5.42 14.45
CA ILE A 211 -4.02 -4.98 15.85
C ILE A 211 -4.67 -6.02 16.77
N LEU A 212 -5.86 -6.50 16.42
CA LEU A 212 -6.55 -7.53 17.17
C LEU A 212 -5.77 -8.86 17.20
N GLU A 213 -5.17 -9.26 16.07
CA GLU A 213 -4.32 -10.44 16.01
C GLU A 213 -3.12 -10.33 16.95
N LYS A 214 -2.41 -9.20 16.91
CA LYS A 214 -1.27 -8.94 17.81
C LYS A 214 -1.70 -8.91 19.27
N PHE A 215 -2.85 -8.31 19.57
CA PHE A 215 -3.40 -8.29 20.92
C PHE A 215 -3.76 -9.71 21.40
N ASN A 216 -4.47 -10.49 20.59
CA ASN A 216 -4.82 -11.87 20.93
C ASN A 216 -3.57 -12.73 21.14
N ARG A 217 -2.54 -12.57 20.29
CA ARG A 217 -1.26 -13.26 20.46
C ARG A 217 -0.57 -12.87 21.76
N ALA A 218 -0.58 -11.60 22.13
CA ALA A 218 -0.02 -11.13 23.40
C ALA A 218 -0.80 -11.70 24.60
N ALA A 219 -2.13 -11.68 24.55
CA ALA A 219 -3.00 -12.26 25.57
C ALA A 219 -2.76 -13.77 25.73
N THR A 220 -2.63 -14.49 24.63
CA THR A 220 -2.30 -15.93 24.63
C THR A 220 -0.94 -16.22 25.26
N ASN A 221 0.07 -15.40 24.94
CA ASN A 221 1.41 -15.54 25.52
C ASN A 221 1.39 -15.32 27.05
N VAL A 222 0.66 -14.29 27.52
CA VAL A 222 0.49 -14.02 28.95
C VAL A 222 -0.24 -15.18 29.65
N THR A 223 -1.29 -15.70 29.01
CA THR A 223 -2.05 -16.86 29.50
C THR A 223 -1.18 -18.09 29.59
N ALA A 224 -0.41 -18.41 28.56
CA ALA A 224 0.50 -19.55 28.54
C ALA A 224 1.59 -19.43 29.63
N PHE A 225 2.15 -18.23 29.79
CA PHE A 225 3.13 -17.95 30.85
C PHE A 225 2.54 -18.14 32.25
N GLY A 226 1.32 -17.60 32.48
CA GLY A 226 0.60 -17.79 33.74
C GLY A 226 0.27 -19.25 34.05
N LEU A 227 -0.09 -20.04 33.03
CA LEU A 227 -0.31 -21.49 33.18
C LEU A 227 0.99 -22.23 33.52
N GLY A 228 2.10 -21.88 32.87
CA GLY A 228 3.41 -22.50 33.15
C GLY A 228 3.93 -22.23 34.57
N LEU A 229 3.62 -21.06 35.14
CA LEU A 229 3.96 -20.72 36.52
C LEU A 229 2.92 -21.19 37.55
N GLY A 230 1.76 -21.68 37.13
CA GLY A 230 0.63 -22.00 38.03
C GLY A 230 0.02 -20.74 38.68
N TYR A 231 0.28 -19.54 38.14
CA TYR A 231 -0.25 -18.29 38.68
C TYR A 231 -1.61 -17.96 38.07
N PRO A 232 -2.70 -17.86 38.90
CA PRO A 232 -4.02 -17.55 38.38
C PRO A 232 -4.13 -16.09 37.94
N THR A 233 -4.33 -15.87 36.65
CA THR A 233 -4.66 -14.57 36.05
C THR A 233 -6.09 -14.60 35.56
N PHE A 234 -6.73 -13.44 35.41
CA PHE A 234 -8.10 -13.38 34.90
C PHE A 234 -8.29 -14.12 33.55
N THR A 235 -7.25 -14.11 32.72
CA THR A 235 -7.28 -14.76 31.38
C THR A 235 -7.09 -16.27 31.43
N ASN A 236 -6.43 -16.82 32.46
CA ASN A 236 -6.12 -18.25 32.54
C ASN A 236 -6.95 -19.04 33.56
N ILE A 237 -7.78 -18.37 34.38
CA ILE A 237 -8.67 -19.04 35.38
C ILE A 237 -9.52 -20.13 34.74
N GLY A 238 -10.13 -19.83 33.57
CA GLY A 238 -10.94 -20.82 32.85
C GLY A 238 -10.17 -22.08 32.46
N TYR A 239 -8.93 -21.92 32.04
CA TYR A 239 -8.05 -23.05 31.68
C TYR A 239 -7.59 -23.83 32.90
N ILE A 240 -7.29 -23.15 34.04
CA ILE A 240 -6.89 -23.84 35.29
C ILE A 240 -8.03 -24.67 35.80
N VAL A 241 -9.28 -24.14 35.82
CA VAL A 241 -10.48 -24.89 36.25
C VAL A 241 -10.74 -26.08 35.31
N ALA A 242 -10.66 -25.87 34.00
CA ALA A 242 -10.84 -26.95 33.03
C ALA A 242 -9.75 -28.05 33.14
N ASN A 243 -8.52 -27.70 33.41
CA ASN A 243 -7.44 -28.66 33.64
C ASN A 243 -7.69 -29.43 34.97
N GLY A 244 -8.00 -28.73 36.07
CA GLY A 244 -8.35 -29.39 37.32
C GLY A 244 -9.54 -30.34 37.18
N PHE A 245 -10.55 -29.98 36.41
CA PHE A 245 -11.65 -30.85 36.08
C PHE A 245 -11.23 -32.09 35.29
N LYS A 246 -10.35 -31.94 34.31
CA LYS A 246 -9.79 -33.08 33.56
C LYS A 246 -8.98 -34.03 34.46
N ASP A 247 -8.21 -33.47 35.40
CA ASP A 247 -7.45 -34.29 36.35
C ASP A 247 -8.38 -35.10 37.28
N LEU A 248 -9.46 -34.48 37.77
CA LEU A 248 -10.48 -35.17 38.54
C LEU A 248 -11.18 -36.28 37.73
N LEU A 249 -11.47 -36.01 36.46
CA LEU A 249 -12.03 -37.02 35.54
C LEU A 249 -11.05 -38.18 35.32
N ALA A 250 -9.77 -37.90 35.14
CA ALA A 250 -8.73 -38.95 34.96
C ALA A 250 -8.65 -39.85 36.20
N ILE A 251 -8.70 -39.27 37.39
CA ILE A 251 -8.72 -40.02 38.65
C ILE A 251 -10.00 -40.86 38.72
N SER A 252 -11.16 -40.30 38.39
CA SER A 252 -12.45 -41.00 38.37
C SER A 252 -12.47 -42.19 37.40
N VAL A 253 -11.84 -42.07 36.22
CA VAL A 253 -11.74 -43.16 35.24
C VAL A 253 -10.82 -44.25 35.74
N ALA A 254 -9.72 -43.89 36.44
CA ALA A 254 -8.72 -44.85 36.95
C ALA A 254 -9.13 -45.56 38.27
N THR A 255 -10.16 -45.04 38.95
CA THR A 255 -10.66 -45.54 40.24
C THR A 255 -12.15 -45.84 40.19
N ASP A 256 -12.67 -46.56 41.21
CA ASP A 256 -14.09 -46.84 41.35
C ASP A 256 -14.89 -45.64 41.84
N TYR A 257 -14.24 -44.53 42.17
CA TYR A 257 -14.91 -43.30 42.57
C TYR A 257 -15.62 -42.62 41.39
N THR A 258 -16.92 -42.34 41.58
CA THR A 258 -17.75 -41.66 40.53
C THR A 258 -18.41 -40.42 41.08
N PHE A 259 -18.51 -39.38 40.27
CA PHE A 259 -19.31 -38.17 40.51
C PHE A 259 -20.21 -37.90 39.31
N LYS A 260 -21.27 -37.11 39.47
CA LYS A 260 -22.37 -36.95 38.50
C LYS A 260 -21.90 -36.70 37.08
N GLU A 261 -20.92 -35.81 36.89
CA GLU A 261 -20.39 -35.47 35.57
C GLU A 261 -19.46 -36.55 35.00
N SER A 262 -18.83 -37.39 35.86
CA SER A 262 -17.97 -38.49 35.43
C SER A 262 -18.72 -39.72 34.96
N GLU A 263 -19.97 -39.94 35.43
CA GLU A 263 -20.82 -41.07 35.04
C GLU A 263 -21.07 -41.07 33.54
N GLN A 264 -21.46 -39.91 32.97
CA GLN A 264 -21.70 -39.77 31.54
C GLN A 264 -20.45 -40.04 30.69
N ILE A 265 -19.28 -39.67 31.19
CA ILE A 265 -18.02 -39.88 30.48
C ILE A 265 -17.58 -41.33 30.58
N LYS A 266 -17.79 -41.99 31.74
CA LYS A 266 -17.55 -43.43 31.89
C LYS A 266 -18.48 -44.24 30.98
N GLU A 267 -19.78 -43.91 30.91
CA GLU A 267 -20.73 -44.54 30.00
C GLU A 267 -20.32 -44.36 28.53
N TYR A 268 -19.84 -43.14 28.16
CA TYR A 268 -19.32 -42.87 26.82
C TYR A 268 -18.08 -43.73 26.51
N LEU A 269 -17.16 -43.88 27.45
CA LEU A 269 -15.95 -44.71 27.29
C LEU A 269 -16.27 -46.20 27.23
N ALA A 270 -17.31 -46.66 27.95
CA ALA A 270 -17.74 -48.04 27.92
C ALA A 270 -18.49 -48.39 26.63
N ASP A 271 -19.38 -47.53 26.16
CA ASP A 271 -20.21 -47.75 24.96
C ASP A 271 -20.29 -46.48 24.06
N PRO A 272 -19.30 -46.20 23.23
CA PRO A 272 -19.31 -45.01 22.38
C PRO A 272 -20.43 -45.01 21.31
N SER A 273 -20.93 -46.20 20.96
CA SER A 273 -22.00 -46.35 19.96
C SER A 273 -23.36 -45.83 20.40
N LYS A 274 -23.66 -45.78 21.71
CA LYS A 274 -24.91 -45.22 22.23
C LYS A 274 -25.01 -43.71 22.07
N PHE A 275 -23.89 -43.02 22.08
CA PHE A 275 -23.82 -41.55 21.93
C PHE A 275 -23.69 -41.09 20.47
N ALA A 276 -23.21 -41.94 19.56
CA ALA A 276 -23.14 -41.62 18.13
C ALA A 276 -24.55 -41.37 17.53
N SER A 277 -25.57 -42.04 18.03
CA SER A 277 -26.99 -41.85 17.65
C SER A 277 -27.60 -40.56 18.26
N ALA A 278 -27.11 -40.12 19.42
CA ALA A 278 -27.57 -38.90 20.07
C ALA A 278 -27.02 -37.62 19.47
N ILE A 279 -25.80 -37.65 18.91
CA ILE A 279 -25.17 -36.52 18.21
C ILE A 279 -25.86 -36.26 16.86
N ALA A 280 -26.40 -37.30 16.20
CA ALA A 280 -27.13 -37.18 14.95
C ALA A 280 -28.51 -36.50 15.08
N THR A 281 -29.05 -36.36 16.31
CA THR A 281 -30.37 -35.78 16.60
C THR A 281 -30.33 -34.42 17.33
N ALA A 282 -29.12 -33.92 17.69
CA ALA A 282 -29.00 -32.59 18.25
C ALA A 282 -29.02 -31.55 17.13
N PRO A 283 -29.99 -30.61 17.05
CA PRO A 283 -29.96 -29.52 16.11
C PRO A 283 -28.78 -28.63 16.46
N VAL A 284 -27.87 -28.47 15.50
CA VAL A 284 -26.78 -27.50 15.57
C VAL A 284 -27.42 -26.11 15.63
N ALA A 285 -27.57 -25.57 16.82
CA ALA A 285 -27.89 -24.17 17.02
C ALA A 285 -26.62 -23.36 16.71
N SER A 286 -26.43 -23.08 15.45
CA SER A 286 -25.50 -22.04 15.00
C SER A 286 -26.15 -20.70 15.32
N GLU A 287 -25.67 -20.03 16.34
CA GLU A 287 -25.89 -18.59 16.55
C GLU A 287 -25.17 -17.80 15.46
N GLU A 288 -25.80 -17.71 14.28
CA GLU A 288 -25.52 -16.64 13.33
C GLU A 288 -26.34 -15.41 13.74
N ALA A 289 -25.70 -14.44 14.32
CA ALA A 289 -26.25 -13.09 14.44
C ALA A 289 -26.40 -12.48 13.04
N LYS A 290 -27.65 -12.52 12.51
CA LYS A 290 -28.05 -11.72 11.35
C LYS A 290 -28.41 -10.30 11.80
N PRO A 291 -27.90 -9.26 11.14
CA PRO A 291 -28.56 -7.97 11.22
C PRO A 291 -29.81 -7.97 10.33
N THR A 292 -30.93 -7.64 10.96
CA THR A 292 -32.20 -7.38 10.32
C THR A 292 -32.14 -6.14 9.44
N ASP A 293 -32.37 -6.30 8.16
CA ASP A 293 -32.85 -5.21 7.31
C ASP A 293 -34.22 -5.61 6.73
N LYS A 294 -35.20 -4.76 7.00
CA LYS A 294 -36.57 -4.86 6.48
C LYS A 294 -36.66 -3.98 5.23
N GLY A 295 -37.20 -4.50 4.17
CA GLY A 295 -37.77 -3.63 3.18
C GLY A 295 -38.02 -4.22 1.80
N ALA A 296 -39.23 -4.78 1.67
CA ALA A 296 -40.10 -4.78 0.47
C ALA A 296 -39.60 -5.30 -0.88
N ALA A 297 -40.24 -6.34 -1.31
CA ALA A 297 -40.26 -6.98 -2.62
C ALA A 297 -41.28 -6.30 -3.58
N PRO A 298 -41.58 -6.87 -4.77
CA PRO A 298 -41.03 -6.45 -6.06
C PRO A 298 -42.12 -5.97 -7.05
N ALA A 299 -41.75 -5.39 -8.13
CA ALA A 299 -42.59 -5.28 -9.32
C ALA A 299 -41.76 -5.41 -10.60
N GLU A 300 -42.02 -6.46 -11.34
CA GLU A 300 -41.71 -6.64 -12.74
C GLU A 300 -42.32 -5.51 -13.58
N THR A 301 -41.62 -5.03 -14.60
CA THR A 301 -42.17 -4.94 -15.96
C THR A 301 -41.11 -4.49 -16.99
N LYS A 302 -40.89 -5.38 -17.95
CA LYS A 302 -40.70 -5.23 -19.40
C LYS A 302 -39.89 -4.04 -19.97
N ALA A 303 -38.89 -4.44 -20.75
CA ALA A 303 -38.34 -3.68 -21.89
C ALA A 303 -39.40 -3.30 -22.92
N PRO A 304 -39.20 -2.27 -23.77
CA PRO A 304 -38.65 -2.53 -25.08
C PRO A 304 -37.60 -1.53 -25.59
N GLU A 305 -36.75 -2.04 -26.45
CA GLU A 305 -35.94 -1.41 -27.49
C GLU A 305 -36.85 -0.82 -28.62
N PRO A 306 -36.25 -0.24 -29.68
CA PRO A 306 -35.40 0.95 -29.81
C PRO A 306 -36.01 1.95 -30.81
N GLU A 307 -35.52 3.19 -30.89
CA GLU A 307 -35.62 3.97 -32.13
C GLU A 307 -34.45 4.96 -32.29
N LYS A 308 -33.95 4.93 -33.51
CA LYS A 308 -33.01 5.83 -34.16
C LYS A 308 -33.63 7.19 -34.41
N GLU A 309 -32.77 8.21 -34.49
CA GLU A 309 -32.73 9.30 -35.49
C GLU A 309 -31.65 10.27 -35.04
N GLU A 310 -30.55 10.40 -35.75
CA GLU A 310 -30.14 11.30 -36.83
C GLU A 310 -30.49 12.78 -36.60
N SER A 311 -29.46 13.58 -36.58
CA SER A 311 -29.12 14.72 -37.42
C SER A 311 -28.10 15.61 -36.74
N GLU A 312 -26.91 15.72 -37.31
CA GLU A 312 -26.34 16.80 -38.12
C GLU A 312 -26.40 18.18 -37.50
N SER A 313 -25.22 18.77 -37.33
CA SER A 313 -24.65 19.95 -37.96
C SER A 313 -23.43 20.42 -37.16
N GLU A 314 -22.27 20.38 -37.75
CA GLU A 314 -21.51 21.43 -38.46
C GLU A 314 -21.33 22.74 -37.67
N GLY A 315 -20.08 23.17 -37.63
CA GLY A 315 -19.60 24.51 -37.34
C GLY A 315 -18.35 24.47 -36.50
N ASP A 316 -17.22 24.29 -37.05
CA ASP A 316 -16.29 25.13 -37.80
C ASP A 316 -15.68 26.28 -36.98
N MET A 317 -14.37 26.43 -37.24
CA MET A 317 -13.50 27.59 -36.95
C MET A 317 -12.94 27.68 -35.52
N GLY A 318 -11.70 27.77 -35.30
CA GLY A 318 -10.54 28.11 -36.09
C GLY A 318 -9.55 28.84 -35.22
N PHE A 319 -8.30 28.55 -35.50
CA PHE A 319 -7.16 29.48 -35.36
C PHE A 319 -6.87 30.18 -34.02
N SER A 320 -5.71 29.99 -33.47
CA SER A 320 -4.48 30.74 -33.60
C SER A 320 -3.51 30.23 -32.54
N LEU A 321 -2.43 29.66 -32.78
CA LEU A 321 -1.10 30.01 -33.31
C LEU A 321 -0.55 31.36 -32.79
N PHE A 322 0.55 31.26 -32.04
CA PHE A 322 1.54 32.29 -31.68
C PHE A 322 1.07 33.43 -30.74
N ASP A 323 1.60 33.51 -29.55
CA ASP A 323 2.75 34.30 -29.10
C ASP A 323 3.22 33.83 -27.71
#